data_37976462ef42f6c07ff413bc5ffa382d
#
_entry.id   37976462ef42f6c07ff413bc5ffa382d
#
_cell.length_a   1.000
_cell.length_b   1.000
_cell.length_c   1.000
_cell.angle_alpha   90.00
_cell.angle_beta   90.00
_cell.angle_gamma   90.00
#
_symmetry.space_group_name_H-M   'P 1'
#
loop_
_entity.id
_entity.type
_entity.pdbx_description
1 polymer ?
#
loop_
_entity_poly.entity_id
_entity_poly.type
_entity_poly.pdbx_seq_one_letter_code
_entity_poly.pdbx_strand_id
1 'polypeptide(L)'
;MPMEYEPLKRVKREILLDTDIGPDCDDVGALALLHHFSKKYGIKVSGICNCTSNAYGCGAIDVIGRYCGAADIPIGMTDRKGFWDGPDTQHYNRLLSERFRTRYRPVGTYEPESAVKLYQKVLKAAEDKSVVFITIGMLNNIAELMDAAQELLERKVYAFITMAGCERKAQKEFNVECDADAFRKFS
;
A
#
# COMPACT_ATOMS: atom_id res chain seq x y z
N MET A 1 -28.83 -35.77 -4.93
CA MET A 1 -28.97 -34.81 -3.82
C MET A 1 -28.63 -33.45 -4.36
N PRO A 2 -29.50 -32.45 -4.30
CA PRO A 2 -29.14 -31.08 -4.68
C PRO A 2 -28.12 -30.56 -3.65
N MET A 3 -26.97 -30.05 -4.15
CA MET A 3 -26.04 -29.30 -3.29
C MET A 3 -26.76 -28.07 -2.79
N GLU A 4 -27.04 -28.01 -1.49
CA GLU A 4 -27.47 -26.79 -0.86
C GLU A 4 -26.33 -25.76 -0.96
N TYR A 5 -26.58 -24.72 -1.72
CA TYR A 5 -25.71 -23.58 -1.86
C TYR A 5 -25.79 -22.77 -0.56
N GLU A 6 -24.90 -23.06 0.39
CA GLU A 6 -24.75 -22.14 1.52
C GLU A 6 -24.30 -20.78 0.99
N PRO A 7 -25.08 -19.72 1.21
CA PRO A 7 -24.63 -18.39 0.80
C PRO A 7 -23.35 -18.09 1.58
N LEU A 8 -22.24 -17.95 0.84
CA LEU A 8 -20.94 -17.52 1.40
C LEU A 8 -21.21 -16.34 2.34
N LYS A 9 -20.97 -16.52 3.64
CA LYS A 9 -21.01 -15.41 4.59
C LYS A 9 -20.26 -14.26 3.96
N ARG A 10 -20.92 -13.12 3.74
CA ARG A 10 -20.27 -11.91 3.21
C ARG A 10 -19.29 -11.41 4.26
N VAL A 11 -18.08 -11.93 4.25
CA VAL A 11 -16.98 -11.40 5.05
C VAL A 11 -16.75 -9.97 4.59
N LYS A 12 -16.86 -9.04 5.51
CA LYS A 12 -16.62 -7.62 5.26
C LYS A 12 -15.12 -7.48 4.99
N ARG A 13 -14.73 -7.24 3.74
CA ARG A 13 -13.32 -7.09 3.37
C ARG A 13 -12.84 -5.68 3.64
N GLU A 14 -11.57 -5.57 4.00
CA GLU A 14 -10.85 -4.31 4.17
C GLU A 14 -9.58 -4.31 3.30
N ILE A 15 -9.15 -3.12 2.89
CA ILE A 15 -8.05 -2.94 1.97
C ILE A 15 -6.84 -2.36 2.70
N LEU A 16 -5.67 -2.93 2.40
CA LEU A 16 -4.36 -2.33 2.60
C LEU A 16 -3.75 -2.03 1.22
N LEU A 17 -3.29 -0.81 1.02
CA LEU A 17 -2.59 -0.39 -0.20
C LEU A 17 -1.11 -0.18 0.10
N ASP A 18 -0.25 -0.69 -0.77
CA ASP A 18 1.18 -0.41 -0.82
C ASP A 18 1.52 0.29 -2.15
N THR A 19 2.25 1.40 -2.10
CA THR A 19 2.46 2.32 -3.22
C THR A 19 3.87 2.88 -3.18
N ASP A 20 4.48 3.16 -4.32
CA ASP A 20 5.76 3.87 -4.44
C ASP A 20 5.58 5.33 -4.87
N ILE A 21 4.42 5.91 -4.57
CA ILE A 21 3.97 7.24 -5.00
C ILE A 21 5.13 8.19 -5.28
N GLY A 22 5.41 8.39 -6.52
CA GLY A 22 6.69 8.92 -6.98
C GLY A 22 6.58 9.92 -8.12
N PRO A 23 7.43 9.80 -9.16
CA PRO A 23 7.54 10.80 -10.21
C PRO A 23 6.38 10.80 -11.20
N ASP A 24 5.78 9.68 -11.48
CA ASP A 24 4.64 9.52 -12.38
C ASP A 24 3.29 9.58 -11.65
N CYS A 25 2.18 9.60 -12.36
CA CYS A 25 0.88 9.99 -11.79
C CYS A 25 -0.11 8.84 -11.63
N ASP A 26 0.25 7.61 -11.91
CA ASP A 26 -0.64 6.45 -11.84
C ASP A 26 -1.04 6.12 -10.40
N ASP A 27 -0.12 6.23 -9.43
CA ASP A 27 -0.42 6.12 -8.01
C ASP A 27 -1.47 7.15 -7.54
N VAL A 28 -1.40 8.38 -8.05
CA VAL A 28 -2.42 9.40 -7.75
C VAL A 28 -3.78 8.97 -8.26
N GLY A 29 -3.82 8.45 -9.48
CA GLY A 29 -5.04 7.88 -10.06
C GLY A 29 -5.57 6.71 -9.25
N ALA A 30 -4.70 5.79 -8.84
CA ALA A 30 -5.05 4.64 -8.02
C ALA A 30 -5.59 5.06 -6.64
N LEU A 31 -4.96 6.02 -5.97
CA LEU A 31 -5.44 6.57 -4.70
C LEU A 31 -6.81 7.24 -4.85
N ALA A 32 -7.01 8.04 -5.89
CA ALA A 32 -8.30 8.70 -6.14
C ALA A 32 -9.41 7.66 -6.37
N LEU A 33 -9.15 6.63 -7.17
CA LEU A 33 -10.09 5.52 -7.41
C LEU A 33 -10.36 4.72 -6.13
N LEU A 34 -9.31 4.39 -5.35
CA LEU A 34 -9.45 3.70 -4.08
C LEU A 34 -10.41 4.46 -3.14
N HIS A 35 -10.18 5.75 -2.93
CA HIS A 35 -11.02 6.57 -2.07
C HIS A 35 -12.45 6.72 -2.61
N HIS A 36 -12.61 6.89 -3.92
CA HIS A 36 -13.92 6.96 -4.55
C HIS A 36 -14.71 5.66 -4.34
N PHE A 37 -14.11 4.52 -4.66
CA PHE A 37 -14.80 3.24 -4.57
C PHE A 37 -15.00 2.77 -3.14
N SER A 38 -14.05 3.04 -2.24
CA SER A 38 -14.22 2.73 -0.81
C SER A 38 -15.44 3.44 -0.24
N LYS A 39 -15.61 4.72 -0.55
CA LYS A 39 -16.78 5.52 -0.14
C LYS A 39 -18.06 5.03 -0.80
N LYS A 40 -18.03 4.78 -2.11
CA LYS A 40 -19.20 4.33 -2.88
C LYS A 40 -19.74 2.99 -2.42
N TYR A 41 -18.87 2.05 -2.08
CA TYR A 41 -19.23 0.68 -1.72
C TYR A 41 -19.13 0.37 -0.22
N GLY A 42 -18.77 1.34 0.60
CA GLY A 42 -18.59 1.15 2.04
C GLY A 42 -17.45 0.20 2.39
N ILE A 43 -16.39 0.17 1.58
CA ILE A 43 -15.21 -0.68 1.80
C ILE A 43 -14.24 0.08 2.70
N LYS A 44 -13.79 -0.55 3.78
CA LYS A 44 -12.81 0.03 4.69
C LYS A 44 -11.42 -0.01 4.07
N VAL A 45 -10.73 1.12 3.99
CA VAL A 45 -9.28 1.21 3.75
C VAL A 45 -8.60 1.32 5.11
N SER A 46 -7.85 0.31 5.49
CA SER A 46 -7.29 0.16 6.84
C SER A 46 -5.88 0.71 6.97
N GLY A 47 -5.22 0.95 5.86
CA GLY A 47 -3.90 1.59 5.80
C GLY A 47 -3.41 1.78 4.38
N ILE A 48 -2.54 2.75 4.20
CA ILE A 48 -1.82 3.01 2.95
C ILE A 48 -0.34 3.15 3.31
N CYS A 49 0.54 2.38 2.68
CA CYS A 49 1.96 2.45 2.96
C CYS A 49 2.78 2.85 1.74
N ASN A 50 3.79 3.65 1.98
CA ASN A 50 4.80 3.99 0.98
C ASN A 50 5.94 2.96 1.05
N CYS A 51 6.23 2.27 -0.06
CA CYS A 51 7.31 1.28 -0.13
C CYS A 51 8.68 1.89 -0.43
N THR A 52 8.75 3.19 -0.67
CA THR A 52 10.01 3.92 -0.82
C THR A 52 10.35 4.73 0.45
N SER A 53 11.62 5.04 0.66
CA SER A 53 12.03 5.97 1.73
C SER A 53 11.99 7.44 1.31
N ASN A 54 11.27 7.76 0.22
CA ASN A 54 11.07 9.12 -0.25
C ASN A 54 10.33 9.95 0.81
N ALA A 55 10.98 10.99 1.30
CA ALA A 55 10.48 11.83 2.40
C ALA A 55 9.13 12.53 2.11
N TYR A 56 8.75 12.65 0.84
CA TYR A 56 7.51 13.32 0.42
C TYR A 56 6.34 12.36 0.15
N GLY A 57 6.60 11.06 0.04
CA GLY A 57 5.58 10.08 -0.32
C GLY A 57 4.41 10.06 0.65
N CYS A 58 4.67 9.89 1.95
CA CYS A 58 3.61 9.88 2.97
C CYS A 58 2.84 11.21 3.03
N GLY A 59 3.53 12.34 2.81
CA GLY A 59 2.89 13.65 2.73
C GLY A 59 1.93 13.77 1.55
N ALA A 60 2.31 13.27 0.39
CA ALA A 60 1.46 13.26 -0.80
C ALA A 60 0.23 12.36 -0.61
N ILE A 61 0.41 11.15 -0.04
CA ILE A 61 -0.70 10.23 0.29
C ILE A 61 -1.70 10.93 1.22
N ASP A 62 -1.22 11.60 2.28
CA ASP A 62 -2.09 12.31 3.24
C ASP A 62 -2.83 13.49 2.59
N VAL A 63 -2.18 14.26 1.72
CA VAL A 63 -2.81 15.36 0.98
C VAL A 63 -3.93 14.84 0.06
N ILE A 64 -3.66 13.79 -0.71
CA ILE A 64 -4.65 13.18 -1.61
C ILE A 64 -5.82 12.61 -0.79
N GLY A 65 -5.53 11.89 0.30
CA GLY A 65 -6.55 11.37 1.20
C GLY A 65 -7.46 12.47 1.75
N ARG A 66 -6.88 13.59 2.20
CA ARG A 66 -7.65 14.75 2.67
C ARG A 66 -8.53 15.37 1.58
N TYR A 67 -7.97 15.52 0.38
CA TYR A 67 -8.73 16.02 -0.77
C TYR A 67 -9.93 15.12 -1.09
N CYS A 68 -9.75 13.81 -0.97
CA CYS A 68 -10.80 12.82 -1.18
C CYS A 68 -11.76 12.63 0.02
N GLY A 69 -11.55 13.35 1.13
CA GLY A 69 -12.36 13.22 2.35
C GLY A 69 -12.06 11.96 3.17
N ALA A 70 -10.83 11.46 3.11
CA ALA A 70 -10.33 10.26 3.80
C ALA A 70 -9.07 10.56 4.65
N ALA A 71 -9.12 11.63 5.44
CA ALA A 71 -7.96 12.16 6.20
C ALA A 71 -7.46 11.25 7.33
N ASP A 72 -8.27 10.30 7.80
CA ASP A 72 -7.97 9.53 9.02
C ASP A 72 -7.37 8.14 8.73
N ILE A 73 -7.12 7.81 7.46
CA ILE A 73 -6.49 6.55 7.11
C ILE A 73 -5.04 6.54 7.62
N PRO A 74 -4.63 5.49 8.36
CA PRO A 74 -3.25 5.33 8.79
C PRO A 74 -2.29 5.23 7.61
N ILE A 75 -1.14 5.89 7.72
CA ILE A 75 -0.11 5.89 6.68
C ILE A 75 1.19 5.37 7.29
N GLY A 76 1.78 4.37 6.63
CA GLY A 76 3.08 3.81 6.96
C GLY A 76 4.13 4.04 5.87
N MET A 77 5.37 3.77 6.21
CA MET A 77 6.50 3.84 5.28
C MET A 77 7.45 2.67 5.49
N THR A 78 8.17 2.29 4.45
CA THR A 78 9.23 1.28 4.56
C THR A 78 10.23 1.64 5.66
N ASP A 79 10.75 0.62 6.33
CA ASP A 79 11.85 0.78 7.30
C ASP A 79 13.23 0.90 6.61
N ARG A 80 13.29 0.61 5.30
CA ARG A 80 14.52 0.75 4.51
C ARG A 80 14.91 2.21 4.38
N LYS A 81 16.21 2.47 4.50
CA LYS A 81 16.77 3.81 4.30
C LYS A 81 17.53 3.89 2.99
N GLY A 82 17.45 5.03 2.31
CA GLY A 82 18.10 5.20 1.02
C GLY A 82 17.48 4.36 -0.11
N PHE A 83 16.22 3.94 0.06
CA PHE A 83 15.53 3.10 -0.91
C PHE A 83 14.59 3.95 -1.75
N TRP A 84 14.98 4.19 -3.01
CA TRP A 84 14.21 5.01 -3.96
C TRP A 84 13.81 6.38 -3.40
N ASP A 85 14.77 7.14 -2.86
CA ASP A 85 14.57 8.45 -2.24
C ASP A 85 15.37 9.57 -2.90
N GLY A 86 16.03 9.30 -4.03
CA GLY A 86 16.83 10.26 -4.77
C GLY A 86 16.02 11.43 -5.34
N PRO A 87 16.71 12.51 -5.79
CA PRO A 87 16.04 13.70 -6.34
C PRO A 87 15.08 13.41 -7.49
N ASP A 88 15.40 12.39 -8.30
CA ASP A 88 14.59 12.00 -9.47
C ASP A 88 13.24 11.35 -9.09
N THR A 89 13.05 11.02 -7.81
CA THR A 89 11.78 10.51 -7.27
C THR A 89 10.91 11.59 -6.64
N GLN A 90 11.34 12.87 -6.71
CA GLN A 90 10.75 14.01 -6.01
C GLN A 90 10.13 15.00 -7.00
N HIS A 91 8.95 14.69 -7.51
CA HIS A 91 8.21 15.57 -8.43
C HIS A 91 6.94 16.12 -7.79
N TYR A 92 5.77 15.69 -8.23
CA TYR A 92 4.50 16.17 -7.69
C TYR A 92 4.28 15.78 -6.22
N ASN A 93 4.84 14.66 -5.76
CA ASN A 93 4.79 14.24 -4.37
C ASN A 93 5.42 15.28 -3.45
N ARG A 94 6.56 15.85 -3.85
CA ARG A 94 7.20 16.97 -3.17
C ARG A 94 6.31 18.21 -3.19
N LEU A 95 5.79 18.57 -4.39
CA LEU A 95 4.90 19.73 -4.56
C LEU A 95 3.69 19.66 -3.64
N LEU A 96 3.03 18.48 -3.59
CA LEU A 96 1.87 18.25 -2.74
C LEU A 96 2.23 18.37 -1.26
N SER A 97 3.29 17.69 -0.85
CA SER A 97 3.72 17.64 0.54
C SER A 97 4.18 19.00 1.10
N GLU A 98 4.82 19.85 0.25
CA GLU A 98 5.30 21.17 0.66
C GLU A 98 4.20 22.24 0.62
N ARG A 99 3.29 22.20 -0.36
CA ARG A 99 2.31 23.28 -0.58
C ARG A 99 0.99 23.09 0.14
N PHE A 100 0.62 21.87 0.47
CA PHE A 100 -0.68 21.58 1.08
C PHE A 100 -0.53 21.13 2.54
N ARG A 101 -1.62 21.21 3.28
CA ARG A 101 -1.65 20.75 4.67
C ARG A 101 -1.55 19.24 4.74
N THR A 102 -0.49 18.74 5.38
CA THR A 102 -0.26 17.33 5.64
C THR A 102 0.24 17.10 7.06
N ARG A 103 0.00 15.91 7.61
CA ARG A 103 0.59 15.44 8.86
C ARG A 103 2.08 15.08 8.70
N TYR A 104 2.47 14.69 7.51
CA TYR A 104 3.80 14.16 7.19
C TYR A 104 4.58 15.17 6.38
N ARG A 105 5.43 15.95 7.05
CA ARG A 105 6.36 16.86 6.37
C ARG A 105 7.76 16.27 6.40
N PRO A 106 8.61 16.51 5.38
CA PRO A 106 9.92 15.90 5.25
C PRO A 106 10.90 16.22 6.37
N VAL A 107 10.66 17.29 7.12
CA VAL A 107 11.58 17.73 8.17
C VAL A 107 10.83 17.95 9.48
N GLY A 108 11.03 17.06 10.42
CA GLY A 108 10.94 17.33 11.84
C GLY A 108 9.58 17.34 12.51
N THR A 109 8.48 16.97 11.87
CA THR A 109 7.17 17.13 12.49
C THR A 109 6.39 15.83 12.74
N TYR A 110 6.58 14.80 11.97
CA TYR A 110 5.95 13.49 12.20
C TYR A 110 6.65 12.41 11.36
N GLU A 111 7.18 11.38 12.03
CA GLU A 111 7.67 10.19 11.33
C GLU A 111 6.49 9.25 11.07
N PRO A 112 6.33 8.74 9.84
CA PRO A 112 5.33 7.73 9.56
C PRO A 112 5.63 6.44 10.34
N GLU A 113 4.57 5.70 10.70
CA GLU A 113 4.72 4.38 11.29
C GLU A 113 5.42 3.43 10.30
N SER A 114 6.18 2.45 10.81
CA SER A 114 6.70 1.37 9.98
C SER A 114 5.57 0.67 9.22
N ALA A 115 5.74 0.48 7.91
CA ALA A 115 4.76 -0.23 7.09
C ALA A 115 4.47 -1.63 7.63
N VAL A 116 5.52 -2.37 7.99
CA VAL A 116 5.39 -3.73 8.56
C VAL A 116 4.61 -3.72 9.87
N LYS A 117 4.86 -2.75 10.75
CA LYS A 117 4.12 -2.62 12.02
C LYS A 117 2.66 -2.26 11.79
N LEU A 118 2.39 -1.35 10.85
CA LEU A 118 1.03 -0.99 10.49
C LEU A 118 0.26 -2.20 9.93
N TYR A 119 0.87 -2.95 9.02
CA TYR A 119 0.27 -4.17 8.48
C TYR A 119 -0.02 -5.20 9.58
N GLN A 120 0.94 -5.48 10.44
CA GLN A 120 0.74 -6.41 11.55
C GLN A 120 -0.41 -5.98 12.47
N LYS A 121 -0.51 -4.69 12.76
CA LYS A 121 -1.58 -4.12 13.59
C LYS A 121 -2.95 -4.32 12.95
N VAL A 122 -3.08 -4.03 11.65
CA VAL A 122 -4.32 -4.24 10.90
C VAL A 122 -4.67 -5.72 10.84
N LEU A 123 -3.71 -6.58 10.45
CA LEU A 123 -3.94 -8.02 10.34
C LEU A 123 -4.34 -8.66 11.68
N LYS A 124 -3.76 -8.24 12.80
CA LYS A 124 -4.14 -8.74 14.14
C LYS A 124 -5.58 -8.41 14.50
N ALA A 125 -6.08 -7.25 14.05
CA ALA A 125 -7.44 -6.79 14.33
C ALA A 125 -8.48 -7.34 13.34
N ALA A 126 -8.07 -7.77 12.15
CA ALA A 126 -8.93 -8.22 11.08
C ALA A 126 -9.54 -9.61 11.33
N GLU A 127 -10.68 -9.90 10.72
CA GLU A 127 -11.23 -11.25 10.62
C GLU A 127 -10.36 -12.13 9.71
N ASP A 128 -10.45 -13.46 9.87
CA ASP A 128 -9.71 -14.38 9.00
C ASP A 128 -10.21 -14.25 7.55
N LYS A 129 -9.27 -14.25 6.60
CA LYS A 129 -9.56 -14.09 5.15
C LYS A 129 -10.37 -12.84 4.79
N SER A 130 -10.16 -11.75 5.53
CA SER A 130 -10.87 -10.48 5.27
C SER A 130 -10.03 -9.38 4.66
N VAL A 131 -8.70 -9.49 4.66
CA VAL A 131 -7.81 -8.43 4.16
C VAL A 131 -7.44 -8.67 2.70
N VAL A 132 -7.57 -7.63 1.89
CA VAL A 132 -7.06 -7.57 0.52
C VAL A 132 -5.88 -6.60 0.49
N PHE A 133 -4.72 -7.10 0.12
CA PHE A 133 -3.59 -6.25 -0.23
C PHE A 133 -3.67 -5.82 -1.69
N ILE A 134 -3.49 -4.54 -1.94
CA ILE A 134 -3.25 -3.99 -3.28
C ILE A 134 -1.83 -3.42 -3.25
N THR A 135 -0.94 -3.93 -4.10
CA THR A 135 0.44 -3.45 -4.19
C THR A 135 0.70 -2.91 -5.58
N ILE A 136 1.04 -1.64 -5.68
CA ILE A 136 1.26 -0.94 -6.95
C ILE A 136 2.68 -0.40 -7.08
N GLY A 137 3.52 -0.64 -6.09
CA GLY A 137 4.96 -0.38 -6.08
C GLY A 137 5.80 -1.64 -5.85
N MET A 138 7.04 -1.46 -5.40
CA MET A 138 7.96 -2.55 -5.09
C MET A 138 7.46 -3.39 -3.91
N LEU A 139 7.80 -4.68 -3.90
CA LEU A 139 7.27 -5.64 -2.91
C LEU A 139 8.09 -5.76 -1.62
N ASN A 140 9.03 -4.84 -1.37
CA ASN A 140 9.91 -4.87 -0.19
C ASN A 140 9.13 -4.92 1.14
N ASN A 141 8.12 -4.08 1.31
CA ASN A 141 7.30 -4.08 2.53
C ASN A 141 6.58 -5.42 2.74
N ILE A 142 6.10 -6.03 1.66
CA ILE A 142 5.41 -7.33 1.72
C ILE A 142 6.41 -8.44 2.03
N ALA A 143 7.59 -8.43 1.40
CA ALA A 143 8.65 -9.40 1.68
C ALA A 143 9.12 -9.34 3.15
N GLU A 144 9.27 -8.15 3.70
CA GLU A 144 9.60 -7.93 5.11
C GLU A 144 8.46 -8.36 6.05
N LEU A 145 7.20 -8.13 5.65
CA LEU A 145 6.04 -8.62 6.40
C LEU A 145 5.96 -10.15 6.39
N MET A 146 6.32 -10.82 5.29
CA MET A 146 6.40 -12.29 5.22
C MET A 146 7.43 -12.82 6.22
N ASP A 147 8.62 -12.19 6.35
CA ASP A 147 9.60 -12.56 7.37
C ASP A 147 9.08 -12.38 8.79
N ALA A 148 8.36 -11.30 9.01
CA ALA A 148 7.95 -10.90 10.36
C ALA A 148 6.66 -11.57 10.84
N ALA A 149 5.77 -12.02 9.91
CA ALA A 149 4.41 -12.44 10.27
C ALA A 149 3.74 -13.36 9.23
N GLN A 150 4.44 -14.35 8.69
CA GLN A 150 3.92 -15.23 7.64
C GLN A 150 2.60 -15.92 8.04
N GLU A 151 2.53 -16.52 9.20
CA GLU A 151 1.31 -17.18 9.69
C GLU A 151 0.11 -16.23 9.77
N LEU A 152 0.38 -14.98 10.12
CA LEU A 152 -0.67 -13.95 10.20
C LEU A 152 -1.17 -13.58 8.80
N LEU A 153 -0.26 -13.47 7.83
CA LEU A 153 -0.61 -13.27 6.41
C LEU A 153 -1.47 -14.41 5.90
N GLU A 154 -1.02 -15.65 6.06
CA GLU A 154 -1.73 -16.85 5.61
C GLU A 154 -3.14 -16.93 6.18
N ARG A 155 -3.33 -16.55 7.44
CA ARG A 155 -4.63 -16.60 8.11
C ARG A 155 -5.56 -15.46 7.72
N LYS A 156 -5.04 -14.23 7.62
CA LYS A 156 -5.85 -13.02 7.53
C LYS A 156 -6.09 -12.52 6.12
N VAL A 157 -5.13 -12.74 5.24
CA VAL A 157 -5.21 -12.25 3.87
C VAL A 157 -6.10 -13.13 3.02
N TYR A 158 -7.03 -12.48 2.35
CA TYR A 158 -7.91 -13.10 1.35
C TYR A 158 -7.23 -13.15 -0.02
N ALA A 159 -6.62 -12.05 -0.43
CA ALA A 159 -5.98 -11.93 -1.75
C ALA A 159 -4.93 -10.84 -1.77
N PHE A 160 -3.96 -11.02 -2.65
CA PHE A 160 -3.07 -9.97 -3.14
C PHE A 160 -3.48 -9.60 -4.58
N ILE A 161 -3.55 -8.30 -4.86
CA ILE A 161 -3.72 -7.72 -6.19
C ILE A 161 -2.46 -6.91 -6.44
N THR A 162 -1.57 -7.42 -7.28
CA THR A 162 -0.20 -6.94 -7.38
C THR A 162 0.09 -6.45 -8.80
N MET A 163 0.62 -5.24 -8.92
CA MET A 163 1.17 -4.70 -10.15
C MET A 163 2.67 -5.06 -10.22
N ALA A 164 2.96 -6.24 -10.74
CA ALA A 164 4.33 -6.75 -10.87
C ALA A 164 4.43 -7.82 -11.95
N GLY A 165 5.51 -7.79 -12.71
CA GLY A 165 5.80 -8.79 -13.74
C GLY A 165 5.13 -8.52 -15.08
N CYS A 166 5.55 -9.27 -16.09
CA CYS A 166 5.00 -9.21 -17.45
C CYS A 166 4.83 -10.62 -18.03
N GLU A 167 3.58 -11.01 -18.34
CA GLU A 167 3.25 -12.35 -18.82
C GLU A 167 3.68 -12.62 -20.28
N ARG A 168 3.59 -11.60 -21.14
CA ARG A 168 3.61 -11.81 -22.60
C ARG A 168 4.98 -11.74 -23.29
N LYS A 169 6.02 -11.25 -22.62
CA LYS A 169 7.39 -11.15 -23.15
C LYS A 169 8.38 -11.22 -22.00
N ALA A 170 9.59 -11.74 -22.24
CA ALA A 170 10.72 -11.55 -21.33
C ALA A 170 11.11 -10.05 -21.33
N GLN A 171 10.28 -9.24 -20.71
CA GLN A 171 10.41 -7.80 -20.59
C GLN A 171 10.65 -7.47 -19.14
N LYS A 172 11.61 -6.59 -18.89
CA LYS A 172 11.85 -6.05 -17.56
C LYS A 172 10.63 -5.23 -17.13
N GLU A 173 10.13 -5.52 -15.94
CA GLU A 173 9.06 -4.78 -15.33
C GLU A 173 9.63 -4.00 -14.15
N PHE A 174 9.25 -2.72 -14.04
CA PHE A 174 9.91 -1.75 -13.15
C PHE A 174 9.91 -2.19 -11.68
N ASN A 175 8.75 -2.52 -11.12
CA ASN A 175 8.64 -2.89 -9.70
C ASN A 175 9.45 -4.14 -9.35
N VAL A 176 9.50 -5.11 -10.28
CA VAL A 176 10.32 -6.32 -10.13
C VAL A 176 11.81 -6.00 -10.27
N GLU A 177 12.19 -5.13 -11.22
CA GLU A 177 13.60 -4.78 -11.45
C GLU A 177 14.19 -4.00 -10.28
N CYS A 178 13.38 -3.16 -9.63
CA CYS A 178 13.78 -2.36 -8.48
C CYS A 178 14.07 -3.19 -7.22
N ASP A 179 13.38 -4.32 -7.03
CA ASP A 179 13.64 -5.27 -5.94
C ASP A 179 13.29 -6.71 -6.35
N ALA A 180 14.14 -7.29 -7.15
CA ALA A 180 13.96 -8.66 -7.65
C ALA A 180 13.96 -9.72 -6.54
N ASP A 181 14.64 -9.47 -5.42
CA ASP A 181 14.68 -10.40 -4.29
C ASP A 181 13.36 -10.40 -3.52
N ALA A 182 12.76 -9.23 -3.32
CA ALA A 182 11.42 -9.12 -2.75
C ALA A 182 10.37 -9.82 -3.63
N PHE A 183 10.45 -9.64 -4.95
CA PHE A 183 9.56 -10.32 -5.89
C PHE A 183 9.72 -11.85 -5.84
N ARG A 184 10.95 -12.37 -5.88
CA ARG A 184 11.19 -13.84 -5.77
C ARG A 184 10.68 -14.43 -4.48
N LYS A 185 10.72 -13.68 -3.39
CA LYS A 185 10.20 -14.12 -2.10
C LYS A 185 8.69 -14.17 -2.07
N PHE A 186 8.05 -13.22 -2.75
CA PHE A 186 6.59 -13.12 -2.83
C PHE A 186 5.98 -14.15 -3.77
N SER A 187 6.63 -14.48 -4.89
CA SER A 187 6.14 -15.39 -5.95
C SER A 187 6.34 -16.87 -5.61
#